data_f75269fbb23d1144b5eb3ba810c83b8d
#
_entry.id   f75269fbb23d1144b5eb3ba810c83b8d
#
_cell.length_a   1.000
_cell.length_b   1.000
_cell.length_c   1.000
_cell.angle_alpha   90.00
_cell.angle_beta   90.00
_cell.angle_gamma   90.00
#
_symmetry.space_group_name_H-M   'P 1'
#
loop_
_entity.id
_entity.type
_entity.pdbx_description
1 polymer ?
#
loop_
_entity_poly.entity_id
_entity_poly.type
_entity_poly.pdbx_seq_one_letter_code
_entity_poly.pdbx_strand_id
1 'polypeptide(L)'
;MSKDIRPTRRQALLGDRPGSYAIARQVRMSPTKVRRVVDMIRGMDIEDALNTCRFSPQAASEPVYKVIASAAANAERSDNLRRADLYVSQAFVDQGVTIRRIRPRARGGWGRILKRSSHITVVVEPRTELAVRGQASTRSKEK
;
A
#
# COMPACT_ATOMS: atom_id res chain seq x y z
N MET A 1 -31.44 -22.06 -2.49
CA MET A 1 -30.56 -21.52 -1.41
C MET A 1 -29.37 -20.87 -2.07
N SER A 2 -29.37 -19.56 -2.20
CA SER A 2 -28.25 -18.78 -2.75
C SER A 2 -27.11 -18.86 -1.74
N LYS A 3 -25.99 -19.51 -2.09
CA LYS A 3 -24.78 -19.43 -1.30
C LYS A 3 -24.28 -17.99 -1.45
N ASP A 4 -24.31 -17.21 -0.40
CA ASP A 4 -23.61 -15.93 -0.32
C ASP A 4 -22.12 -16.17 -0.54
N ILE A 5 -21.69 -16.17 -1.78
CA ILE A 5 -20.30 -16.30 -2.17
C ILE A 5 -19.65 -14.97 -1.81
N ARG A 6 -18.94 -14.94 -0.67
CA ARG A 6 -18.17 -13.76 -0.29
C ARG A 6 -17.18 -13.42 -1.42
N PRO A 7 -17.15 -12.18 -1.89
CA PRO A 7 -16.25 -11.81 -2.98
C PRO A 7 -14.81 -12.15 -2.62
N THR A 8 -14.07 -12.65 -3.59
CA THR A 8 -12.62 -12.87 -3.41
C THR A 8 -11.95 -11.54 -3.12
N ARG A 9 -10.79 -11.58 -2.46
CA ARG A 9 -10.08 -10.33 -2.12
C ARG A 9 -9.71 -9.50 -3.36
N ARG A 10 -9.43 -10.15 -4.49
CA ARG A 10 -9.25 -9.46 -5.78
C ARG A 10 -10.52 -8.73 -6.20
N GLN A 11 -11.67 -9.38 -6.14
CA GLN A 11 -12.97 -8.76 -6.46
C GLN A 11 -13.30 -7.58 -5.54
N ALA A 12 -12.93 -7.67 -4.25
CA ALA A 12 -13.15 -6.59 -3.30
C ALA A 12 -12.25 -5.37 -3.55
N LEU A 13 -11.03 -5.56 -4.09
CA LEU A 13 -10.04 -4.49 -4.31
C LEU A 13 -10.10 -3.91 -5.72
N LEU A 14 -10.26 -4.75 -6.72
CA LEU A 14 -10.20 -4.39 -8.14
C LEU A 14 -11.56 -4.46 -8.84
N GLY A 15 -12.51 -5.27 -8.31
CA GLY A 15 -13.71 -5.62 -9.05
C GLY A 15 -13.33 -6.38 -10.33
N ASP A 16 -13.86 -5.93 -11.48
CA ASP A 16 -13.56 -6.48 -12.81
C ASP A 16 -12.44 -5.69 -13.54
N ARG A 17 -11.80 -4.71 -12.86
CA ARG A 17 -10.74 -3.91 -13.47
C ARG A 17 -9.46 -4.72 -13.62
N PRO A 18 -8.71 -4.51 -14.75
CA PRO A 18 -7.41 -5.12 -14.93
C PRO A 18 -6.43 -4.57 -13.90
N GLY A 19 -5.51 -5.40 -13.44
CA GLY A 19 -4.52 -5.03 -12.46
C GLY A 19 -4.33 -6.09 -11.39
N SER A 20 -3.46 -5.81 -10.45
CA SER A 20 -3.12 -6.74 -9.39
C SER A 20 -2.90 -6.04 -8.05
N TYR A 21 -2.72 -6.83 -7.02
CA TYR A 21 -2.44 -6.32 -5.68
C TYR A 21 -1.39 -7.17 -4.97
N ALA A 22 -0.77 -6.58 -3.96
CA ALA A 22 0.05 -7.30 -3.00
C ALA A 22 -0.23 -6.84 -1.58
N ILE A 23 -0.03 -7.74 -0.64
CA ILE A 23 -0.28 -7.49 0.79
C ILE A 23 0.89 -8.02 1.61
N ALA A 24 1.51 -7.14 2.39
CA ALA A 24 2.40 -7.55 3.46
C ALA A 24 1.65 -7.54 4.78
N ARG A 25 1.57 -8.69 5.43
CA ARG A 25 0.89 -8.84 6.72
C ARG A 25 1.88 -8.79 7.88
N GLN A 26 1.43 -8.24 9.02
CA GLN A 26 2.16 -8.22 10.30
C GLN A 26 3.55 -7.59 10.23
N VAL A 27 3.70 -6.55 9.42
CA VAL A 27 4.93 -5.75 9.38
C VAL A 27 5.13 -5.10 10.76
N ARG A 28 6.29 -5.33 11.39
CA ARG A 28 6.62 -4.88 12.77
C ARG A 28 6.89 -3.39 12.86
N MET A 29 5.95 -2.59 12.36
CA MET A 29 6.01 -1.13 12.36
C MET A 29 4.64 -0.55 12.69
N SER A 30 4.65 0.64 13.31
CA SER A 30 3.41 1.37 13.59
C SER A 30 2.74 1.81 12.29
N PRO A 31 1.41 1.61 12.14
CA PRO A 31 0.65 2.04 10.96
C PRO A 31 0.85 3.52 10.61
N THR A 32 0.92 4.38 11.61
CA THR A 32 1.12 5.83 11.42
C THR A 32 2.44 6.15 10.71
N LYS A 33 3.51 5.40 11.00
CA LYS A 33 4.81 5.61 10.35
C LYS A 33 4.79 5.11 8.90
N VAL A 34 4.13 3.97 8.66
CA VAL A 34 4.01 3.39 7.32
C VAL A 34 3.11 4.24 6.42
N ARG A 35 2.01 4.80 6.95
CA ARG A 35 1.10 5.66 6.20
C ARG A 35 1.79 6.87 5.58
N ARG A 36 2.76 7.48 6.27
CA ARG A 36 3.53 8.61 5.73
C ARG A 36 4.22 8.25 4.41
N VAL A 37 4.78 7.05 4.30
CA VAL A 37 5.43 6.58 3.07
C VAL A 37 4.40 6.21 2.02
N VAL A 38 3.33 5.52 2.43
CA VAL A 38 2.26 5.09 1.52
C VAL A 38 1.54 6.28 0.91
N ASP A 39 1.33 7.35 1.66
CA ASP A 39 0.68 8.58 1.17
C ASP A 39 1.54 9.29 0.09
N MET A 40 2.88 9.16 0.16
CA MET A 40 3.77 9.74 -0.84
C MET A 40 3.67 9.03 -2.20
N ILE A 41 3.44 7.73 -2.23
CA ILE A 41 3.48 6.91 -3.45
C ILE A 41 2.11 6.73 -4.13
N ARG A 42 1.03 7.13 -3.46
CA ARG A 42 -0.32 6.96 -4.01
C ARG A 42 -0.51 7.80 -5.27
N GLY A 43 -0.96 7.17 -6.37
CA GLY A 43 -1.17 7.79 -7.67
C GLY A 43 0.09 7.96 -8.54
N MET A 44 1.26 7.53 -8.05
CA MET A 44 2.51 7.55 -8.81
C MET A 44 2.61 6.36 -9.76
N ASP A 45 3.41 6.52 -10.83
CA ASP A 45 3.83 5.41 -11.65
C ASP A 45 4.70 4.44 -10.86
N ILE A 46 4.70 3.17 -11.24
CA ILE A 46 5.41 2.12 -10.48
C ILE A 46 6.89 2.42 -10.34
N GLU A 47 7.54 2.88 -11.41
CA GLU A 47 8.97 3.18 -11.39
C GLU A 47 9.29 4.37 -10.47
N ASP A 48 8.50 5.42 -10.54
CA ASP A 48 8.64 6.58 -9.67
C ASP A 48 8.37 6.24 -8.21
N ALA A 49 7.36 5.42 -7.93
CA ALA A 49 7.05 4.94 -6.58
C ALA A 49 8.19 4.10 -6.00
N LEU A 50 8.81 3.22 -6.80
CA LEU A 50 9.96 2.43 -6.38
C LEU A 50 11.18 3.30 -6.11
N ASN A 51 11.47 4.27 -7.00
CA ASN A 51 12.57 5.21 -6.81
C ASN A 51 12.35 6.07 -5.55
N THR A 52 11.15 6.60 -5.37
CA THR A 52 10.78 7.37 -4.18
C THR A 52 10.98 6.57 -2.89
N CYS A 53 10.57 5.30 -2.87
CA CYS A 53 10.82 4.42 -1.72
C CYS A 53 12.31 4.12 -1.53
N ARG A 54 13.07 3.95 -2.60
CA ARG A 54 14.50 3.62 -2.53
C ARG A 54 15.33 4.76 -1.96
N PHE A 55 15.02 6.00 -2.33
CA PHE A 55 15.74 7.18 -1.85
C PHE A 55 15.20 7.78 -0.55
N SER A 56 14.05 7.32 -0.08
CA SER A 56 13.48 7.79 1.17
C SER A 56 14.27 7.29 2.38
N PRO A 57 14.67 8.16 3.32
CA PRO A 57 15.42 7.78 4.52
C PRO A 57 14.59 7.03 5.56
N GLN A 58 13.30 6.84 5.32
CA GLN A 58 12.39 6.24 6.28
C GLN A 58 12.51 4.71 6.27
N ALA A 59 12.71 4.08 7.43
CA ALA A 59 12.75 2.62 7.57
C ALA A 59 11.49 1.90 7.06
N ALA A 60 10.35 2.60 6.96
CA ALA A 60 9.11 2.08 6.41
C ALA A 60 9.13 1.94 4.87
N SER A 61 10.09 2.56 4.20
CA SER A 61 10.21 2.53 2.74
C SER A 61 10.61 1.15 2.23
N GLU A 62 11.46 0.43 2.94
CA GLU A 62 11.91 -0.91 2.54
C GLU A 62 10.75 -1.93 2.43
N PRO A 63 9.89 -2.12 3.46
CA PRO A 63 8.76 -3.02 3.33
C PRO A 63 7.74 -2.54 2.29
N VAL A 64 7.52 -1.24 2.14
CA VAL A 64 6.62 -0.68 1.13
C VAL A 64 7.17 -0.96 -0.29
N TYR A 65 8.46 -0.73 -0.52
CA TYR A 65 9.15 -1.07 -1.78
C TYR A 65 8.92 -2.53 -2.19
N LYS A 66 9.11 -3.47 -1.25
CA LYS A 66 8.91 -4.91 -1.51
C LYS A 66 7.47 -5.23 -1.90
N VAL A 67 6.49 -4.57 -1.29
CA VAL A 67 5.07 -4.76 -1.63
C VAL A 67 4.75 -4.22 -3.02
N ILE A 68 5.25 -3.03 -3.38
CA ILE A 68 5.06 -2.46 -4.73
C ILE A 68 5.68 -3.38 -5.78
N ALA A 69 6.93 -3.81 -5.58
CA ALA A 69 7.62 -4.73 -6.51
C ALA A 69 6.85 -6.04 -6.69
N SER A 70 6.29 -6.59 -5.60
CA SER A 70 5.46 -7.79 -5.64
C SER A 70 4.13 -7.57 -6.38
N ALA A 71 3.47 -6.42 -6.18
CA ALA A 71 2.25 -6.07 -6.88
C ALA A 71 2.47 -5.93 -8.38
N ALA A 72 3.56 -5.27 -8.79
CA ALA A 72 3.95 -5.13 -10.19
C ALA A 72 4.24 -6.50 -10.83
N ALA A 73 5.04 -7.35 -10.18
CA ALA A 73 5.33 -8.69 -10.68
C ALA A 73 4.07 -9.58 -10.79
N ASN A 74 3.11 -9.40 -9.88
CA ASN A 74 1.82 -10.09 -9.95
C ASN A 74 1.01 -9.61 -11.17
N ALA A 75 1.00 -8.31 -11.48
CA ALA A 75 0.30 -7.76 -12.63
C ALA A 75 0.93 -8.22 -13.97
N GLU A 76 2.24 -8.27 -14.04
CA GLU A 76 2.97 -8.82 -15.19
C GLU A 76 2.61 -10.28 -15.44
N ARG A 77 2.53 -11.08 -14.38
CA ARG A 77 2.28 -12.53 -14.47
C ARG A 77 0.81 -12.88 -14.72
N SER A 78 -0.14 -12.21 -14.06
CA SER A 78 -1.56 -12.57 -14.14
C SER A 78 -2.27 -11.95 -15.33
N ASP A 79 -1.97 -10.71 -15.66
CA ASP A 79 -2.71 -9.94 -16.65
C ASP A 79 -1.83 -9.52 -17.85
N ASN A 80 -0.58 -10.02 -17.95
CA ASN A 80 0.42 -9.69 -18.98
C ASN A 80 0.61 -8.18 -19.19
N LEU A 81 0.44 -7.40 -18.13
CA LEU A 81 0.58 -5.94 -18.17
C LEU A 81 2.06 -5.54 -18.11
N ARG A 82 2.46 -4.56 -18.91
CA ARG A 82 3.81 -4.02 -18.86
C ARG A 82 3.97 -3.13 -17.66
N ARG A 83 5.08 -3.29 -16.95
CA ARG A 83 5.40 -2.53 -15.75
C ARG A 83 5.41 -1.01 -15.96
N ALA A 84 5.87 -0.56 -17.14
CA ALA A 84 5.90 0.85 -17.51
C ALA A 84 4.52 1.51 -17.60
N ASP A 85 3.48 0.71 -17.85
CA ASP A 85 2.11 1.20 -18.01
C ASP A 85 1.30 1.14 -16.70
N LEU A 86 1.94 0.67 -15.60
CA LEU A 86 1.28 0.50 -14.31
C LEU A 86 1.47 1.72 -13.39
N TYR A 87 0.44 2.01 -12.61
CA TYR A 87 0.48 3.02 -11.55
C TYR A 87 -0.13 2.48 -10.24
N VAL A 88 0.18 3.10 -9.13
CA VAL A 88 -0.38 2.79 -7.82
C VAL A 88 -1.77 3.43 -7.71
N SER A 89 -2.83 2.66 -7.95
CA SER A 89 -4.20 3.18 -7.89
C SER A 89 -4.65 3.35 -6.45
N GLN A 90 -4.39 2.37 -5.60
CA GLN A 90 -4.76 2.40 -4.19
C GLN A 90 -3.61 1.88 -3.33
N ALA A 91 -3.38 2.53 -2.22
CA ALA A 91 -2.44 2.08 -1.22
C ALA A 91 -2.95 2.46 0.17
N PHE A 92 -3.04 1.49 1.07
CA PHE A 92 -3.54 1.72 2.42
C PHE A 92 -2.86 0.81 3.44
N VAL A 93 -2.96 1.22 4.70
CA VAL A 93 -2.30 0.57 5.83
C VAL A 93 -3.29 0.35 6.94
N ASP A 94 -3.52 -0.91 7.26
CA ASP A 94 -4.38 -1.34 8.35
C ASP A 94 -3.57 -1.65 9.61
N GLN A 95 -4.20 -1.53 10.75
CA GLN A 95 -3.59 -1.89 12.02
C GLN A 95 -3.60 -3.42 12.18
N GLY A 96 -2.42 -3.97 12.44
CA GLY A 96 -2.25 -5.38 12.80
C GLY A 96 -2.28 -5.61 14.32
N VAL A 97 -1.87 -6.79 14.74
CA VAL A 97 -1.81 -7.18 16.14
C VAL A 97 -0.87 -6.26 16.92
N THR A 98 -1.32 -5.79 18.07
CA THR A 98 -0.51 -4.97 18.98
C THR A 98 -0.05 -5.83 20.17
N ILE A 99 1.27 -5.97 20.29
CA ILE A 99 1.89 -6.69 21.40
C ILE A 99 2.13 -5.71 22.55
N ARG A 100 1.57 -6.00 23.71
CA ARG A 100 1.77 -5.22 24.93
C ARG A 100 3.04 -5.67 25.64
N ARG A 101 3.85 -4.71 26.13
CA ARG A 101 5.05 -4.93 26.94
C ARG A 101 4.99 -4.01 28.15
N ILE A 102 5.66 -4.41 29.22
CA ILE A 102 5.76 -3.66 30.47
C ILE A 102 7.17 -3.06 30.54
N ARG A 103 7.25 -1.82 30.95
CA ARG A 103 8.50 -1.14 31.26
C ARG A 103 8.46 -0.66 32.71
N PRO A 104 9.39 -1.13 33.57
CA PRO A 104 9.51 -0.63 34.94
C PRO A 104 9.81 0.87 34.95
N ARG A 105 9.25 1.58 35.92
CA ARG A 105 9.44 3.01 36.17
C ARG A 105 9.94 3.22 37.58
N ALA A 106 10.38 4.46 37.89
CA ALA A 106 10.76 4.85 39.24
C ALA A 106 9.64 4.62 40.26
N ARG A 107 10.05 4.45 41.53
CA ARG A 107 9.13 4.22 42.69
C ARG A 107 8.23 2.98 42.55
N GLY A 108 8.75 1.89 41.94
CA GLY A 108 7.99 0.64 41.79
C GLY A 108 6.83 0.71 40.78
N GLY A 109 6.65 1.82 40.08
CA GLY A 109 5.65 1.96 39.03
C GLY A 109 6.00 1.16 37.76
N TRP A 110 5.04 0.96 36.89
CA TRP A 110 5.26 0.34 35.58
C TRP A 110 4.49 1.08 34.49
N GLY A 111 5.07 1.10 33.29
CA GLY A 111 4.48 1.72 32.10
C GLY A 111 4.20 0.68 31.03
N ARG A 112 3.14 0.89 30.27
CA ARG A 112 2.76 0.03 29.16
C ARG A 112 3.44 0.48 27.88
N ILE A 113 4.06 -0.44 27.14
CA ILE A 113 4.63 -0.21 25.81
C ILE A 113 3.79 -0.99 24.80
N LEU A 114 3.32 -0.33 23.76
CA LEU A 114 2.55 -0.93 22.67
C LEU A 114 3.47 -1.13 21.46
N LYS A 115 3.82 -2.39 21.16
CA LYS A 115 4.53 -2.79 19.94
C LYS A 115 3.49 -3.07 18.87
N ARG A 116 3.19 -2.05 18.05
CA ARG A 116 2.18 -2.15 16.99
C ARG A 116 2.74 -2.85 15.77
N SER A 117 1.90 -3.58 15.03
CA SER A 117 2.17 -4.06 13.68
C SER A 117 1.15 -3.48 12.70
N SER A 118 1.44 -3.59 11.42
CA SER A 118 0.59 -3.09 10.34
C SER A 118 0.47 -4.09 9.20
N HIS A 119 -0.58 -3.94 8.42
CA HIS A 119 -0.79 -4.64 7.16
C HIS A 119 -0.74 -3.61 6.05
N ILE A 120 0.10 -3.82 5.04
CA ILE A 120 0.28 -2.91 3.91
C ILE A 120 -0.39 -3.55 2.70
N THR A 121 -1.32 -2.86 2.08
CA THR A 121 -1.98 -3.29 0.84
C THR A 121 -1.69 -2.27 -0.24
N VAL A 122 -1.20 -2.73 -1.38
CA VAL A 122 -0.98 -1.91 -2.57
C VAL A 122 -1.71 -2.55 -3.73
N VAL A 123 -2.46 -1.74 -4.46
CA VAL A 123 -3.20 -2.11 -5.67
C VAL A 123 -2.59 -1.34 -6.83
N VAL A 124 -2.28 -2.06 -7.90
CA VAL A 124 -1.72 -1.49 -9.13
C VAL A 124 -2.67 -1.75 -10.29
N GLU A 125 -2.87 -0.74 -11.12
CA GLU A 125 -3.74 -0.79 -12.29
C GLU A 125 -3.00 -0.23 -13.50
N PRO A 126 -3.33 -0.63 -14.74
CA PRO A 126 -2.78 -0.02 -15.93
C PRO A 126 -3.34 1.41 -16.08
N ARG A 127 -2.50 2.32 -16.52
CA ARG A 127 -2.89 3.70 -16.82
C ARG A 127 -3.69 3.73 -18.12
N THR A 128 -5.01 3.74 -18.00
CA THR A 128 -5.90 3.91 -19.15
C THR A 128 -5.89 5.39 -19.57
N GLU A 129 -5.88 5.69 -20.87
CA GLU A 129 -5.86 7.08 -21.40
C GLU A 129 -6.97 7.99 -20.84
N LEU A 130 -8.07 7.41 -20.39
CA LEU A 130 -9.16 8.14 -19.72
C LEU A 130 -8.76 8.73 -18.38
N ALA A 131 -7.85 8.08 -17.63
CA ALA A 131 -7.35 8.59 -16.36
C ALA A 131 -6.39 9.78 -16.55
N VAL A 132 -5.64 9.80 -17.66
CA VAL A 132 -4.75 10.91 -18.02
C VAL A 132 -5.53 12.18 -18.32
N ARG A 133 -6.69 12.09 -19.00
CA ARG A 133 -7.57 13.24 -19.27
C ARG A 133 -8.16 13.86 -18.01
N GLY A 134 -8.49 13.05 -17.01
CA GLY A 134 -9.04 13.53 -15.72
C GLY A 134 -8.03 14.36 -14.91
N GLN A 135 -6.76 13.98 -14.92
CA GLN A 135 -5.70 14.71 -14.19
C GLN A 135 -5.25 16.00 -14.90
N ALA A 136 -5.29 16.03 -16.22
CA ALA A 136 -5.00 17.25 -16.99
C ALA A 136 -6.05 18.35 -16.74
N SER A 137 -7.30 17.97 -16.52
CA SER A 137 -8.41 18.91 -16.28
C SER A 137 -8.38 19.56 -14.88
N THR A 138 -7.82 18.89 -13.88
CA THR A 138 -7.67 19.47 -12.52
C THR A 138 -6.50 20.44 -12.43
N ARG A 139 -5.41 20.18 -13.19
CA ARG A 139 -4.22 21.05 -13.18
C ARG A 139 -4.42 22.40 -13.88
N SER A 140 -5.41 22.51 -14.76
CA SER A 140 -5.78 23.76 -15.46
C SER A 140 -6.74 24.65 -14.68
N LYS A 141 -7.29 24.21 -13.56
CA LYS A 141 -8.18 25.01 -12.70
C LYS A 141 -7.47 25.68 -11.50
N GLU A 142 -6.19 25.40 -11.30
CA GLU A 142 -5.36 25.99 -10.22
C GLU A 142 -4.36 27.05 -10.72
N LYS A 143 -4.60 27.66 -11.89
CA LYS A 143 -3.81 28.81 -12.35
C LYS A 143 -4.66 30.05 -12.43
#